data_acad89ece00eecf0315ec156ad1e441b
#
_entry.id   acad89ece00eecf0315ec156ad1e441b
#
_cell.length_a   1.000
_cell.length_b   1.000
_cell.length_c   1.000
_cell.angle_alpha   90.00
_cell.angle_beta   90.00
_cell.angle_gamma   90.00
#
_symmetry.space_group_name_H-M   'P 1'
#
loop_
_entity.id
_entity.type
_entity.pdbx_description
1 polymer ?
#
loop_
_entity_poly.entity_id
_entity_poly.type
_entity_poly.pdbx_seq_one_letter_code
_entity_poly.pdbx_strand_id
1 'polypeptide(L)'
;MQPMHIVQLANFYGPRSGGLRTAVDQLGAGYVDRGHAVTLVVAGRAHDDEVLDSGVRRITVPGRKFFKVEGYRAASPVLIRRLLPRLGADSLEVSDRLTLRGMGPWAKAHGIGSIMISHERLDRMIELGAPRRVATWASDVANLGTARSYDTVVCTTAFAGEEFARVQAPNVETVPLGVDLGTFRPDRATPQARERWSHGADVLLVQSCRLSMEKHPARGIEIVRALVADGVRARLVIAGDGAMTDELRRQAYGLPVVFTGHLADRDDLADLLAAADVAICPGPHETFGLSAMEALASGTPIVVSRNSALADVTRDGCGLPAADTGAAFTAAVRAVLDGDYRRAARTCAEQYTWDRAVETMLGLHRATADRRRFLRDRPAGGRAAVAPARSSGAWSTQRAV
;
A
#
# COMPACT_ATOMS: atom_id res chain seq x y z
N MET A 1 2.20 -27.35 -9.79
CA MET A 1 0.88 -26.68 -9.71
C MET A 1 0.44 -26.34 -11.13
N GLN A 2 -0.87 -26.40 -11.44
CA GLN A 2 -1.32 -26.01 -12.80
C GLN A 2 -1.11 -24.49 -12.99
N PRO A 3 -0.49 -24.07 -14.11
CA PRO A 3 -0.38 -22.67 -14.45
C PRO A 3 -1.77 -22.03 -14.60
N MET A 4 -1.90 -20.79 -14.16
CA MET A 4 -3.08 -19.94 -14.36
C MET A 4 -2.70 -18.73 -15.17
N HIS A 5 -3.66 -18.12 -15.85
CA HIS A 5 -3.51 -16.78 -16.40
C HIS A 5 -4.24 -15.78 -15.50
N ILE A 6 -3.47 -14.95 -14.80
CA ILE A 6 -3.97 -13.89 -13.91
C ILE A 6 -3.96 -12.57 -14.68
N VAL A 7 -5.10 -11.90 -14.75
CA VAL A 7 -5.17 -10.54 -15.34
C VAL A 7 -5.34 -9.51 -14.22
N GLN A 8 -4.33 -8.66 -14.09
CA GLN A 8 -4.34 -7.53 -13.15
C GLN A 8 -4.89 -6.28 -13.85
N LEU A 9 -5.84 -5.59 -13.22
CA LEU A 9 -6.41 -4.34 -13.70
C LEU A 9 -6.08 -3.21 -12.70
N ALA A 10 -5.33 -2.21 -13.16
CA ALA A 10 -4.95 -1.06 -12.34
C ALA A 10 -5.11 0.25 -13.11
N ASN A 11 -6.15 1.03 -12.79
CA ASN A 11 -6.15 2.45 -13.08
C ASN A 11 -5.26 3.19 -12.05
N PHE A 12 -4.94 4.44 -12.29
CA PHE A 12 -4.04 5.23 -11.42
C PHE A 12 -2.62 4.66 -11.29
N TYR A 13 -2.26 3.72 -12.15
CA TYR A 13 -0.92 3.18 -12.28
C TYR A 13 -0.07 4.14 -13.14
N GLY A 14 0.84 4.87 -12.52
CA GLY A 14 1.69 5.83 -13.19
C GLY A 14 3.11 5.83 -12.62
N PRO A 15 4.06 6.54 -13.26
CA PRO A 15 5.46 6.59 -12.80
C PRO A 15 5.63 7.07 -11.34
N ARG A 16 4.67 7.86 -10.85
CA ARG A 16 4.66 8.44 -9.50
C ARG A 16 3.60 7.83 -8.57
N SER A 17 3.02 6.67 -8.91
CA SER A 17 1.90 6.07 -8.14
C SER A 17 2.33 5.41 -6.82
N GLY A 18 3.61 5.43 -6.46
CA GLY A 18 4.07 4.93 -5.16
C GLY A 18 3.58 3.50 -4.84
N GLY A 19 2.98 3.33 -3.67
CA GLY A 19 2.63 2.02 -3.11
C GLY A 19 1.74 1.13 -3.97
N LEU A 20 0.74 1.69 -4.67
CA LEU A 20 -0.13 0.89 -5.55
C LEU A 20 0.68 0.24 -6.69
N ARG A 21 1.55 1.02 -7.34
CA ARG A 21 2.39 0.50 -8.42
C ARG A 21 3.33 -0.58 -7.90
N THR A 22 4.03 -0.32 -6.79
CA THR A 22 4.92 -1.30 -6.17
C THR A 22 4.17 -2.60 -5.84
N ALA A 23 2.97 -2.52 -5.27
CA ALA A 23 2.17 -3.70 -4.95
C ALA A 23 1.79 -4.51 -6.18
N VAL A 24 1.28 -3.86 -7.23
CA VAL A 24 0.89 -4.52 -8.48
C VAL A 24 2.09 -5.15 -9.18
N ASP A 25 3.21 -4.43 -9.28
CA ASP A 25 4.44 -4.92 -9.93
C ASP A 25 5.04 -6.12 -9.18
N GLN A 26 5.14 -6.05 -7.85
CA GLN A 26 5.71 -7.12 -7.04
C GLN A 26 4.84 -8.38 -7.00
N LEU A 27 3.51 -8.23 -6.90
CA LEU A 27 2.60 -9.36 -6.99
C LEU A 27 2.67 -10.00 -8.37
N GLY A 28 2.61 -9.20 -9.44
CA GLY A 28 2.69 -9.70 -10.82
C GLY A 28 4.00 -10.46 -11.10
N ALA A 29 5.14 -9.88 -10.75
CA ALA A 29 6.45 -10.52 -10.86
C ALA A 29 6.49 -11.84 -10.06
N GLY A 30 6.04 -11.82 -8.81
CA GLY A 30 6.00 -12.99 -7.95
C GLY A 30 5.08 -14.12 -8.48
N TYR A 31 4.02 -13.81 -9.21
CA TYR A 31 3.19 -14.80 -9.88
C TYR A 31 3.92 -15.43 -11.08
N VAL A 32 4.63 -14.61 -11.87
CA VAL A 32 5.45 -15.09 -13.00
C VAL A 32 6.55 -16.02 -12.51
N ASP A 33 7.29 -15.66 -11.46
CA ASP A 33 8.35 -16.45 -10.84
C ASP A 33 7.86 -17.85 -10.41
N ARG A 34 6.56 -17.98 -10.13
CA ARG A 34 5.90 -19.23 -9.75
C ARG A 34 5.23 -19.97 -10.90
N GLY A 35 5.53 -19.55 -12.14
CA GLY A 35 5.11 -20.22 -13.38
C GLY A 35 3.68 -19.90 -13.82
N HIS A 36 3.12 -18.76 -13.39
CA HIS A 36 1.82 -18.27 -13.84
C HIS A 36 1.99 -17.26 -14.97
N ALA A 37 1.06 -17.23 -15.93
CA ALA A 37 0.97 -16.14 -16.89
C ALA A 37 0.30 -14.92 -16.25
N VAL A 38 0.88 -13.73 -16.46
CA VAL A 38 0.34 -12.48 -15.91
C VAL A 38 0.19 -11.45 -17.02
N THR A 39 -1.00 -10.85 -17.10
CA THR A 39 -1.24 -9.68 -17.96
C THR A 39 -1.70 -8.52 -17.10
N LEU A 40 -0.91 -7.45 -17.04
CA LEU A 40 -1.25 -6.20 -16.38
C LEU A 40 -1.89 -5.23 -17.38
N VAL A 41 -3.13 -4.83 -17.14
CA VAL A 41 -3.84 -3.83 -17.96
C VAL A 41 -3.88 -2.50 -17.21
N VAL A 42 -3.27 -1.47 -17.80
CA VAL A 42 -3.16 -0.13 -17.21
C VAL A 42 -3.69 0.94 -18.16
N ALA A 43 -4.00 2.11 -17.60
CA ALA A 43 -4.40 3.28 -18.39
C ALA A 43 -3.18 4.12 -18.79
N GLY A 44 -3.09 4.49 -20.06
CA GLY A 44 -2.02 5.34 -20.58
C GLY A 44 -2.50 6.41 -21.57
N ARG A 45 -1.56 7.02 -22.29
CA ARG A 45 -1.86 8.02 -23.34
C ARG A 45 -2.31 7.35 -24.64
N ALA A 46 -1.65 6.26 -25.01
CA ALA A 46 -1.86 5.49 -26.21
C ALA A 46 -1.90 4.00 -25.88
N HIS A 47 -2.30 3.19 -26.84
CA HIS A 47 -2.20 1.73 -26.73
C HIS A 47 -0.74 1.32 -26.83
N ASP A 48 -0.36 0.37 -25.98
CA ASP A 48 0.95 -0.26 -25.98
C ASP A 48 0.80 -1.70 -25.47
N ASP A 49 1.70 -2.59 -25.88
CA ASP A 49 1.68 -4.02 -25.51
C ASP A 49 3.13 -4.52 -25.47
N GLU A 50 3.65 -4.70 -24.28
CA GLU A 50 5.05 -5.04 -24.04
C GLU A 50 5.16 -6.12 -22.96
N VAL A 51 6.30 -6.82 -22.94
CA VAL A 51 6.67 -7.72 -21.85
C VAL A 51 7.75 -7.03 -21.04
N LEU A 52 7.47 -6.86 -19.74
CA LEU A 52 8.42 -6.27 -18.78
C LEU A 52 9.56 -7.26 -18.47
N ASP A 53 10.66 -6.76 -17.93
CA ASP A 53 11.81 -7.60 -17.49
C ASP A 53 11.39 -8.67 -16.48
N SER A 54 10.33 -8.42 -15.71
CA SER A 54 9.72 -9.39 -14.80
C SER A 54 8.92 -10.51 -15.48
N GLY A 55 8.81 -10.51 -16.81
CA GLY A 55 7.99 -11.47 -17.56
C GLY A 55 6.49 -11.14 -17.57
N VAL A 56 6.05 -10.11 -16.87
CA VAL A 56 4.65 -9.62 -16.91
C VAL A 56 4.36 -8.95 -18.24
N ARG A 57 3.33 -9.39 -18.96
CA ARG A 57 2.84 -8.70 -20.16
C ARG A 57 2.05 -7.47 -19.72
N ARG A 58 2.48 -6.28 -20.12
CA ARG A 58 1.76 -5.04 -19.81
C ARG A 58 1.03 -4.52 -21.05
N ILE A 59 -0.30 -4.39 -20.94
CA ILE A 59 -1.14 -3.79 -21.96
C ILE A 59 -1.58 -2.42 -21.47
N THR A 60 -1.13 -1.38 -22.14
CA THR A 60 -1.57 -0.01 -21.90
C THR A 60 -2.76 0.28 -22.80
N VAL A 61 -3.86 0.72 -22.22
CA VAL A 61 -5.06 1.16 -22.97
C VAL A 61 -5.25 2.68 -22.85
N PRO A 62 -5.75 3.34 -23.90
CA PRO A 62 -6.01 4.77 -23.83
C PRO A 62 -6.97 5.12 -22.69
N GLY A 63 -6.52 5.99 -21.79
CA GLY A 63 -7.28 6.46 -20.65
C GLY A 63 -7.41 8.00 -20.63
N ARG A 64 -8.54 8.50 -20.10
CA ARG A 64 -8.72 9.92 -19.85
C ARG A 64 -7.98 10.35 -18.59
N LYS A 65 -7.50 11.60 -18.55
CA LYS A 65 -6.96 12.17 -17.31
C LYS A 65 -8.06 12.14 -16.23
N PHE A 66 -7.71 11.64 -15.07
CA PHE A 66 -8.63 11.53 -13.94
C PHE A 66 -8.27 12.63 -12.94
N PHE A 67 -9.18 13.60 -12.77
CA PHE A 67 -8.98 14.82 -11.99
C PHE A 67 -7.75 15.67 -12.43
N LYS A 68 -7.50 16.76 -11.69
CA LYS A 68 -6.32 17.64 -11.90
C LYS A 68 -5.02 17.06 -11.33
N VAL A 69 -5.01 15.77 -10.93
CA VAL A 69 -3.80 15.12 -10.41
C VAL A 69 -2.93 14.70 -11.59
N GLU A 70 -1.77 15.30 -11.71
CA GLU A 70 -0.83 14.98 -12.79
C GLU A 70 -0.41 13.50 -12.77
N GLY A 71 -0.50 12.87 -13.95
CA GLY A 71 -0.03 11.49 -14.15
C GLY A 71 -1.11 10.42 -14.00
N TYR A 72 -2.25 10.70 -13.38
CA TYR A 72 -3.31 9.69 -13.23
C TYR A 72 -4.26 9.66 -14.42
N ARG A 73 -4.50 8.44 -14.93
CA ARG A 73 -5.45 8.16 -16.00
C ARG A 73 -6.36 7.02 -15.59
N ALA A 74 -7.58 7.03 -16.14
CA ALA A 74 -8.52 5.94 -16.00
C ALA A 74 -8.96 5.46 -17.39
N ALA A 75 -8.78 4.19 -17.64
CA ALA A 75 -9.29 3.51 -18.83
C ALA A 75 -10.81 3.31 -18.70
N SER A 76 -11.51 3.41 -19.82
CA SER A 76 -12.93 3.13 -19.86
C SER A 76 -13.20 1.66 -19.54
N PRO A 77 -14.12 1.35 -18.60
CA PRO A 77 -14.55 -0.02 -18.34
C PRO A 77 -15.06 -0.75 -19.59
N VAL A 78 -15.60 -0.02 -20.57
CA VAL A 78 -16.08 -0.59 -21.84
C VAL A 78 -14.89 -1.10 -22.68
N LEU A 79 -13.79 -0.35 -22.75
CA LEU A 79 -12.59 -0.79 -23.48
C LEU A 79 -11.97 -2.03 -22.83
N ILE A 80 -11.87 -2.03 -21.50
CA ILE A 80 -11.35 -3.18 -20.75
C ILE A 80 -12.24 -4.41 -21.00
N ARG A 81 -13.56 -4.30 -20.89
CA ARG A 81 -14.49 -5.41 -21.15
C ARG A 81 -14.40 -5.97 -22.57
N ARG A 82 -14.01 -5.17 -23.57
CA ARG A 82 -13.77 -5.65 -24.94
C ARG A 82 -12.44 -6.37 -25.09
N LEU A 83 -11.46 -6.03 -24.26
CA LEU A 83 -10.14 -6.65 -24.25
C LEU A 83 -10.13 -8.00 -23.52
N LEU A 84 -10.74 -8.08 -22.34
CA LEU A 84 -10.67 -9.22 -21.43
C LEU A 84 -11.01 -10.58 -22.07
N PRO A 85 -12.05 -10.74 -22.94
CA PRO A 85 -12.36 -12.03 -23.56
C PRO A 85 -11.22 -12.59 -24.40
N ARG A 86 -10.36 -11.71 -24.96
CA ARG A 86 -9.23 -12.10 -25.80
C ARG A 86 -8.02 -12.57 -24.99
N LEU A 87 -8.01 -12.29 -23.68
CA LEU A 87 -6.88 -12.65 -22.81
C LEU A 87 -7.02 -14.07 -22.24
N GLY A 88 -8.22 -14.63 -22.17
CA GLY A 88 -8.43 -15.99 -21.63
C GLY A 88 -8.04 -16.12 -20.15
N ALA A 89 -8.41 -15.15 -19.32
CA ALA A 89 -8.08 -15.11 -17.89
C ALA A 89 -8.76 -16.24 -17.10
N ASP A 90 -8.03 -16.90 -16.21
CA ASP A 90 -8.57 -17.78 -15.18
C ASP A 90 -9.05 -17.00 -13.96
N SER A 91 -8.35 -15.91 -13.63
CA SER A 91 -8.64 -15.03 -12.49
C SER A 91 -8.34 -13.58 -12.81
N LEU A 92 -9.19 -12.70 -12.29
CA LEU A 92 -9.12 -11.26 -12.42
C LEU A 92 -8.78 -10.62 -11.06
N GLU A 93 -7.68 -9.86 -11.01
CA GLU A 93 -7.27 -9.06 -9.87
C GLU A 93 -7.48 -7.58 -10.18
N VAL A 94 -8.23 -6.87 -9.35
CA VAL A 94 -8.59 -5.47 -9.60
C VAL A 94 -8.10 -4.59 -8.45
N SER A 95 -7.19 -3.66 -8.76
CA SER A 95 -6.60 -2.72 -7.82
C SER A 95 -7.23 -1.31 -7.87
N ASP A 96 -8.43 -1.20 -8.42
CA ASP A 96 -9.19 0.06 -8.50
C ASP A 96 -10.66 -0.19 -8.16
N ARG A 97 -11.03 0.17 -6.96
CA ARG A 97 -12.39 0.02 -6.42
C ARG A 97 -13.36 1.11 -6.85
N LEU A 98 -12.89 2.17 -7.50
CA LEU A 98 -13.70 3.32 -7.92
C LEU A 98 -14.18 3.16 -9.36
N THR A 99 -13.25 3.16 -10.31
CA THR A 99 -13.59 3.21 -11.74
C THR A 99 -13.74 1.83 -12.37
N LEU A 100 -13.13 0.76 -11.78
CA LEU A 100 -13.18 -0.62 -12.27
C LEU A 100 -14.09 -1.54 -11.45
N ARG A 101 -14.86 -1.01 -10.54
CA ARG A 101 -15.79 -1.76 -9.68
C ARG A 101 -16.71 -2.71 -10.46
N GLY A 102 -17.13 -2.33 -11.67
CA GLY A 102 -17.98 -3.13 -12.52
C GLY A 102 -17.31 -4.37 -13.15
N MET A 103 -16.02 -4.61 -12.89
CA MET A 103 -15.30 -5.78 -13.44
C MET A 103 -15.62 -7.07 -12.69
N GLY A 104 -15.94 -7.00 -11.39
CA GLY A 104 -16.39 -8.16 -10.63
C GLY A 104 -17.65 -8.84 -11.20
N PRO A 105 -18.78 -8.10 -11.39
CA PRO A 105 -19.95 -8.63 -12.05
C PRO A 105 -19.69 -9.17 -13.45
N TRP A 106 -18.79 -8.52 -14.20
CA TRP A 106 -18.38 -8.98 -15.52
C TRP A 106 -17.65 -10.33 -15.43
N ALA A 107 -16.66 -10.46 -14.56
CA ALA A 107 -15.93 -11.70 -14.36
C ALA A 107 -16.88 -12.85 -13.94
N LYS A 108 -17.77 -12.55 -13.02
CA LYS A 108 -18.82 -13.49 -12.55
C LYS A 108 -19.67 -14.02 -13.69
N ALA A 109 -20.11 -13.14 -14.61
CA ALA A 109 -20.92 -13.52 -15.77
C ALA A 109 -20.15 -14.37 -16.79
N HIS A 110 -18.81 -14.30 -16.79
CA HIS A 110 -17.93 -15.05 -17.69
C HIS A 110 -17.27 -16.28 -17.05
N GLY A 111 -17.66 -16.63 -15.80
CA GLY A 111 -17.11 -17.78 -15.09
C GLY A 111 -15.63 -17.63 -14.68
N ILE A 112 -15.14 -16.39 -14.54
CA ILE A 112 -13.79 -16.04 -14.17
C ILE A 112 -13.73 -15.69 -12.67
N GLY A 113 -12.74 -16.20 -11.92
CA GLY A 113 -12.49 -15.83 -10.55
C GLY A 113 -12.20 -14.32 -10.42
N SER A 114 -12.62 -13.67 -9.34
CA SER A 114 -12.43 -12.22 -9.20
C SER A 114 -12.03 -11.82 -7.79
N ILE A 115 -10.93 -11.06 -7.70
CA ILE A 115 -10.40 -10.50 -6.47
C ILE A 115 -10.34 -8.98 -6.61
N MET A 116 -10.82 -8.26 -5.59
CA MET A 116 -10.63 -6.81 -5.45
C MET A 116 -9.63 -6.55 -4.35
N ILE A 117 -8.54 -5.82 -4.65
CA ILE A 117 -7.60 -5.36 -3.63
C ILE A 117 -7.96 -3.93 -3.21
N SER A 118 -8.25 -3.76 -1.94
CA SER A 118 -8.54 -2.46 -1.32
C SER A 118 -7.23 -1.87 -0.77
N HIS A 119 -6.56 -1.04 -1.56
CA HIS A 119 -5.34 -0.36 -1.15
C HIS A 119 -5.58 0.83 -0.22
N GLU A 120 -6.81 1.36 -0.19
CA GLU A 120 -7.15 2.60 0.51
C GLU A 120 -8.50 2.44 1.24
N ARG A 121 -8.71 3.24 2.27
CA ARG A 121 -10.02 3.34 2.95
C ARG A 121 -10.89 4.39 2.27
N LEU A 122 -12.05 3.98 1.78
CA LEU A 122 -12.96 4.88 1.06
C LEU A 122 -13.62 5.90 1.99
N ASP A 123 -13.96 5.50 3.23
CA ASP A 123 -14.53 6.40 4.23
C ASP A 123 -13.58 7.59 4.50
N ARG A 124 -12.27 7.34 4.60
CA ARG A 124 -11.26 8.35 4.83
C ARG A 124 -11.02 9.25 3.62
N MET A 125 -11.10 8.69 2.43
CA MET A 125 -10.99 9.49 1.19
C MET A 125 -12.15 10.46 1.03
N ILE A 126 -13.37 10.02 1.31
CA ILE A 126 -14.57 10.87 1.21
C ILE A 126 -14.59 11.92 2.32
N GLU A 127 -14.09 11.60 3.51
CA GLU A 127 -14.01 12.51 4.67
C GLU A 127 -13.14 13.74 4.39
N LEU A 128 -12.22 13.68 3.44
CA LEU A 128 -11.43 14.85 3.00
C LEU A 128 -12.31 15.97 2.38
N GLY A 129 -13.49 15.65 1.88
CA GLY A 129 -14.38 16.62 1.23
C GLY A 129 -15.84 16.60 1.72
N ALA A 130 -16.17 15.73 2.70
CA ALA A 130 -17.54 15.58 3.19
C ALA A 130 -17.59 15.31 4.70
N PRO A 131 -18.70 15.65 5.40
CA PRO A 131 -18.87 15.32 6.80
C PRO A 131 -18.75 13.82 7.05
N ARG A 132 -18.15 13.43 8.18
CA ARG A 132 -17.86 12.04 8.56
C ARG A 132 -19.07 11.10 8.42
N ARG A 133 -20.27 11.54 8.83
CA ARG A 133 -21.49 10.72 8.72
C ARG A 133 -21.84 10.39 7.26
N VAL A 134 -21.67 11.38 6.36
CA VAL A 134 -21.91 11.20 4.92
C VAL A 134 -20.83 10.28 4.32
N ALA A 135 -19.57 10.50 4.68
CA ALA A 135 -18.44 9.68 4.25
C ALA A 135 -18.63 8.21 4.64
N THR A 136 -19.01 7.94 5.90
CA THR A 136 -19.29 6.60 6.41
C THR A 136 -20.45 5.94 5.64
N TRP A 137 -21.59 6.63 5.51
CA TRP A 137 -22.73 6.09 4.78
C TRP A 137 -22.41 5.78 3.31
N ALA A 138 -21.78 6.71 2.61
CA ALA A 138 -21.43 6.54 1.20
C ALA A 138 -20.42 5.39 0.99
N SER A 139 -19.43 5.29 1.87
CA SER A 139 -18.45 4.20 1.84
C SER A 139 -19.11 2.85 2.13
N ASP A 140 -20.02 2.77 3.09
CA ASP A 140 -20.72 1.53 3.46
C ASP A 140 -21.58 1.01 2.32
N VAL A 141 -22.33 1.88 1.63
CA VAL A 141 -23.07 1.52 0.41
C VAL A 141 -22.13 1.01 -0.69
N ALA A 142 -21.00 1.70 -0.89
CA ALA A 142 -20.01 1.31 -1.88
C ALA A 142 -19.36 -0.03 -1.54
N ASN A 143 -18.99 -0.25 -0.28
CA ASN A 143 -18.33 -1.46 0.19
C ASN A 143 -19.22 -2.69 0.13
N LEU A 144 -20.50 -2.55 0.53
CA LEU A 144 -21.50 -3.60 0.38
C LEU A 144 -21.65 -4.03 -1.09
N GLY A 145 -21.72 -3.04 -2.00
CA GLY A 145 -21.77 -3.33 -3.43
C GLY A 145 -20.48 -3.96 -3.97
N THR A 146 -19.30 -3.60 -3.47
CA THR A 146 -18.03 -4.23 -3.83
C THR A 146 -17.99 -5.68 -3.35
N ALA A 147 -18.29 -5.93 -2.07
CA ALA A 147 -18.32 -7.28 -1.51
C ALA A 147 -19.27 -8.22 -2.26
N ARG A 148 -20.44 -7.74 -2.66
CA ARG A 148 -21.40 -8.53 -3.46
C ARG A 148 -20.93 -8.78 -4.90
N SER A 149 -20.06 -7.93 -5.41
CA SER A 149 -19.61 -7.95 -6.82
C SER A 149 -18.43 -8.88 -7.06
N TYR A 150 -17.56 -9.05 -6.09
CA TYR A 150 -16.34 -9.85 -6.20
C TYR A 150 -16.43 -11.16 -5.44
N ASP A 151 -15.63 -12.16 -5.83
CA ASP A 151 -15.55 -13.42 -5.11
C ASP A 151 -14.82 -13.24 -3.78
N THR A 152 -13.76 -12.42 -3.79
CA THR A 152 -12.97 -12.06 -2.61
C THR A 152 -12.60 -10.59 -2.66
N VAL A 153 -12.65 -9.94 -1.51
CA VAL A 153 -12.08 -8.61 -1.28
C VAL A 153 -10.87 -8.78 -0.40
N VAL A 154 -9.72 -8.28 -0.84
CA VAL A 154 -8.47 -8.31 -0.09
C VAL A 154 -8.20 -6.94 0.50
N CYS A 155 -7.96 -6.89 1.80
CA CYS A 155 -7.49 -5.71 2.53
C CYS A 155 -6.05 -5.94 2.98
N THR A 156 -5.20 -4.92 2.92
CA THR A 156 -3.78 -5.04 3.27
C THR A 156 -3.53 -5.16 4.77
N THR A 157 -4.49 -4.73 5.60
CA THR A 157 -4.45 -4.80 7.07
C THR A 157 -5.85 -4.91 7.65
N ALA A 158 -5.96 -5.28 8.93
CA ALA A 158 -7.23 -5.25 9.66
C ALA A 158 -7.84 -3.85 9.68
N PHE A 159 -7.02 -2.81 9.84
CA PHE A 159 -7.44 -1.41 9.76
C PHE A 159 -8.11 -1.07 8.42
N ALA A 160 -7.54 -1.54 7.30
CA ALA A 160 -8.16 -1.37 5.98
C ALA A 160 -9.48 -2.16 5.86
N GLY A 161 -9.59 -3.29 6.57
CA GLY A 161 -10.79 -4.15 6.60
C GLY A 161 -11.95 -3.62 7.42
N GLU A 162 -11.73 -2.67 8.36
CA GLU A 162 -12.78 -2.16 9.26
C GLU A 162 -14.01 -1.62 8.53
N GLU A 163 -13.83 -0.96 7.39
CA GLU A 163 -14.94 -0.43 6.61
C GLU A 163 -15.81 -1.53 5.94
N PHE A 164 -15.22 -2.70 5.68
CA PHE A 164 -15.97 -3.87 5.21
C PHE A 164 -16.61 -4.66 6.37
N ALA A 165 -15.97 -4.65 7.54
CA ALA A 165 -16.52 -5.23 8.76
C ALA A 165 -17.82 -4.50 9.20
N ARG A 166 -17.89 -3.17 9.03
CA ARG A 166 -19.11 -2.40 9.32
C ARG A 166 -20.33 -2.88 8.50
N VAL A 167 -20.10 -3.33 7.28
CA VAL A 167 -21.16 -3.84 6.39
C VAL A 167 -21.28 -5.36 6.43
N GLN A 168 -20.60 -6.01 7.36
CA GLN A 168 -20.60 -7.47 7.57
C GLN A 168 -20.32 -8.24 6.26
N ALA A 169 -19.34 -7.76 5.48
CA ALA A 169 -18.95 -8.40 4.22
C ALA A 169 -18.33 -9.78 4.50
N PRO A 170 -18.90 -10.89 3.94
CA PRO A 170 -18.50 -12.25 4.33
C PRO A 170 -17.26 -12.78 3.58
N ASN A 171 -16.75 -12.05 2.60
CA ASN A 171 -15.71 -12.47 1.67
C ASN A 171 -14.49 -11.56 1.69
N VAL A 172 -14.14 -11.08 2.88
CA VAL A 172 -12.97 -10.21 3.09
C VAL A 172 -11.84 -11.03 3.67
N GLU A 173 -10.68 -10.92 3.03
CA GLU A 173 -9.43 -11.54 3.46
C GLU A 173 -8.40 -10.46 3.77
N THR A 174 -7.54 -10.71 4.74
CA THR A 174 -6.42 -9.80 5.05
C THR A 174 -5.13 -10.40 4.52
N VAL A 175 -4.52 -9.71 3.56
CA VAL A 175 -3.23 -10.11 2.99
C VAL A 175 -2.27 -8.93 3.08
N PRO A 176 -1.37 -8.92 4.06
CA PRO A 176 -0.33 -7.89 4.15
C PRO A 176 0.56 -7.91 2.90
N LEU A 177 0.96 -6.73 2.47
CA LEU A 177 1.95 -6.59 1.41
C LEU A 177 3.35 -6.96 1.93
N GLY A 178 4.30 -7.10 1.03
CA GLY A 178 5.70 -7.34 1.37
C GLY A 178 6.54 -6.06 1.33
N VAL A 179 7.79 -6.18 1.81
CA VAL A 179 8.85 -5.21 1.63
C VAL A 179 10.08 -5.89 1.01
N ASP A 180 10.83 -5.16 0.23
CA ASP A 180 12.07 -5.64 -0.39
C ASP A 180 13.22 -5.63 0.63
N LEU A 181 13.40 -6.76 1.30
CA LEU A 181 14.43 -6.95 2.33
C LEU A 181 15.86 -7.04 1.76
N GLY A 182 16.00 -7.22 0.46
CA GLY A 182 17.29 -7.27 -0.24
C GLY A 182 17.84 -5.88 -0.52
N THR A 183 16.98 -4.97 -0.99
CA THR A 183 17.35 -3.57 -1.25
C THR A 183 17.41 -2.79 0.06
N PHE A 184 16.38 -2.88 0.90
CA PHE A 184 16.28 -2.18 2.18
C PHE A 184 16.85 -3.06 3.30
N ARG A 185 18.04 -2.70 3.79
CA ARG A 185 18.78 -3.49 4.78
C ARG A 185 19.67 -2.61 5.67
N PRO A 186 19.91 -3.01 6.93
CA PRO A 186 20.62 -2.17 7.90
C PRO A 186 22.10 -1.92 7.58
N ASP A 187 22.76 -2.83 6.87
CA ASP A 187 24.18 -2.73 6.51
C ASP A 187 24.48 -1.63 5.47
N ARG A 188 23.46 -1.01 4.89
CA ARG A 188 23.58 0.22 4.10
C ARG A 188 23.83 1.47 4.96
N ALA A 189 23.72 1.39 6.27
CA ALA A 189 24.05 2.46 7.21
C ALA A 189 25.57 2.66 7.32
N THR A 190 26.23 2.97 6.21
CA THR A 190 27.68 3.23 6.17
C THR A 190 28.00 4.64 6.67
N PRO A 191 29.25 4.89 7.16
CA PRO A 191 29.68 6.25 7.51
C PRO A 191 29.56 7.24 6.34
N GLN A 192 29.77 6.79 5.11
CA GLN A 192 29.63 7.60 3.90
C GLN A 192 28.16 7.98 3.64
N ALA A 193 27.23 7.02 3.75
CA ALA A 193 25.80 7.29 3.65
C ALA A 193 25.33 8.24 4.76
N ARG A 194 25.80 8.03 6.00
CA ARG A 194 25.49 8.92 7.13
C ARG A 194 25.96 10.34 6.86
N GLU A 195 27.23 10.54 6.49
CA GLU A 195 27.77 11.88 6.21
C GLU A 195 27.06 12.56 5.04
N ARG A 196 26.81 11.81 3.95
CA ARG A 196 26.08 12.32 2.77
C ARG A 196 24.73 12.91 3.15
N TRP A 197 23.98 12.26 4.04
CA TRP A 197 22.63 12.67 4.36
C TRP A 197 22.51 13.56 5.59
N SER A 198 23.35 13.34 6.62
CA SER A 198 23.31 14.13 7.86
C SER A 198 24.03 15.48 7.75
N HIS A 199 25.07 15.57 6.90
CA HIS A 199 25.99 16.74 6.85
C HIS A 199 26.43 17.19 8.25
N GLY A 200 26.88 16.24 9.07
CA GLY A 200 27.38 16.50 10.40
C GLY A 200 26.29 16.76 11.47
N ALA A 201 25.00 16.57 11.17
CA ALA A 201 23.96 16.61 12.19
C ALA A 201 24.03 15.38 13.11
N ASP A 202 23.75 15.58 14.40
CA ASP A 202 23.72 14.49 15.37
C ASP A 202 22.50 13.59 15.16
N VAL A 203 21.36 14.20 14.77
CA VAL A 203 20.10 13.51 14.53
C VAL A 203 19.67 13.70 13.07
N LEU A 204 19.50 12.59 12.36
CA LEU A 204 18.98 12.54 10.99
C LEU A 204 17.56 11.97 11.00
N LEU A 205 16.59 12.80 10.67
CA LEU A 205 15.20 12.42 10.48
C LEU A 205 14.91 12.23 8.99
N VAL A 206 14.10 11.26 8.64
CA VAL A 206 13.65 11.04 7.26
C VAL A 206 12.12 11.02 7.20
N GLN A 207 11.57 11.60 6.15
CA GLN A 207 10.16 11.50 5.81
C GLN A 207 10.04 11.17 4.32
N SER A 208 9.69 9.92 4.01
CA SER A 208 9.52 9.44 2.64
C SER A 208 8.04 9.26 2.32
N CYS A 209 7.44 10.23 1.62
CA CYS A 209 6.03 10.17 1.26
C CYS A 209 5.71 11.13 0.11
N ARG A 210 4.53 10.97 -0.50
CA ARG A 210 3.94 11.98 -1.36
C ARG A 210 3.62 13.24 -0.54
N LEU A 211 3.95 14.42 -1.07
CA LEU A 211 3.71 15.70 -0.39
C LEU A 211 2.28 16.19 -0.67
N SER A 212 1.31 15.54 -0.05
CA SER A 212 -0.13 15.79 -0.18
C SER A 212 -0.80 15.86 1.20
N MET A 213 -1.96 16.50 1.28
CA MET A 213 -2.62 16.82 2.56
C MET A 213 -2.87 15.60 3.44
N GLU A 214 -3.29 14.47 2.84
CA GLU A 214 -3.60 13.23 3.56
C GLU A 214 -2.37 12.56 4.20
N LYS A 215 -1.15 12.96 3.80
CA LYS A 215 0.11 12.46 4.36
C LYS A 215 0.66 13.33 5.49
N HIS A 216 0.05 14.48 5.78
CA HIS A 216 0.45 15.44 6.81
C HIS A 216 1.95 15.78 6.78
N PRO A 217 2.54 16.13 5.60
CA PRO A 217 3.99 16.25 5.46
C PRO A 217 4.62 17.40 6.28
N ALA A 218 3.84 18.39 6.69
CA ALA A 218 4.32 19.49 7.54
C ALA A 218 4.77 19.02 8.94
N ARG A 219 4.35 17.84 9.37
CA ARG A 219 4.66 17.29 10.71
C ARG A 219 6.17 17.13 10.93
N GLY A 220 6.92 16.67 9.91
CA GLY A 220 8.37 16.56 9.99
C GLY A 220 9.05 17.91 10.22
N ILE A 221 8.53 19.00 9.61
CA ILE A 221 9.06 20.36 9.77
C ILE A 221 8.77 20.88 11.20
N GLU A 222 7.60 20.58 11.76
CA GLU A 222 7.26 20.94 13.15
C GLU A 222 8.20 20.25 14.14
N ILE A 223 8.53 18.97 13.91
CA ILE A 223 9.43 18.20 14.76
C ILE A 223 10.84 18.80 14.73
N VAL A 224 11.40 19.01 13.54
CA VAL A 224 12.78 19.54 13.44
C VAL A 224 12.88 20.94 14.01
N ARG A 225 11.83 21.77 13.85
CA ARG A 225 11.77 23.10 14.47
C ARG A 225 11.87 23.01 15.99
N ALA A 226 11.12 22.08 16.60
CA ALA A 226 11.15 21.88 18.05
C ALA A 226 12.50 21.35 18.55
N LEU A 227 13.11 20.40 17.84
CA LEU A 227 14.42 19.86 18.19
C LEU A 227 15.53 20.93 18.11
N VAL A 228 15.53 21.75 17.06
CA VAL A 228 16.49 22.84 16.88
C VAL A 228 16.31 23.93 17.93
N ALA A 229 15.07 24.25 18.31
CA ALA A 229 14.78 25.22 19.38
C ALA A 229 15.33 24.75 20.74
N ASP A 230 15.44 23.43 20.95
CA ASP A 230 16.04 22.85 22.16
C ASP A 230 17.55 22.62 22.02
N GLY A 231 18.20 23.15 20.98
CA GLY A 231 19.66 23.08 20.77
C GLY A 231 20.14 21.75 20.14
N VAL A 232 19.24 20.86 19.71
CA VAL A 232 19.64 19.60 19.04
C VAL A 232 20.08 19.91 17.61
N ARG A 233 21.24 19.44 17.22
CA ARG A 233 21.72 19.49 15.82
C ARG A 233 21.00 18.43 14.99
N ALA A 234 19.73 18.69 14.69
CA ALA A 234 18.89 17.79 13.91
C ALA A 234 18.84 18.23 12.44
N ARG A 235 18.68 17.28 11.53
CA ARG A 235 18.41 17.47 10.11
C ARG A 235 17.22 16.62 9.68
N LEU A 236 16.35 17.16 8.84
CA LEU A 236 15.25 16.44 8.21
C LEU A 236 15.48 16.32 6.70
N VAL A 237 15.42 15.11 6.19
CA VAL A 237 15.37 14.85 4.74
C VAL A 237 13.95 14.44 4.36
N ILE A 238 13.34 15.21 3.48
CA ILE A 238 12.01 14.91 2.91
C ILE A 238 12.22 14.34 1.51
N ALA A 239 12.01 13.03 1.37
CA ALA A 239 12.10 12.30 0.12
C ALA A 239 10.70 12.11 -0.47
N GLY A 240 10.39 12.87 -1.50
CA GLY A 240 9.10 12.87 -2.18
C GLY A 240 8.75 14.20 -2.80
N ASP A 241 7.66 14.18 -3.56
CA ASP A 241 7.15 15.35 -4.28
C ASP A 241 5.62 15.37 -4.22
N GLY A 242 5.01 16.53 -4.46
CA GLY A 242 3.57 16.66 -4.48
C GLY A 242 3.08 18.11 -4.48
N ALA A 243 1.77 18.26 -4.39
CA ALA A 243 1.10 19.56 -4.47
C ALA A 243 1.49 20.52 -3.33
N MET A 244 1.99 20.02 -2.21
CA MET A 244 2.38 20.84 -1.06
C MET A 244 3.86 21.24 -1.06
N THR A 245 4.65 20.88 -2.07
CA THR A 245 6.11 21.09 -2.08
C THR A 245 6.49 22.56 -1.82
N ASP A 246 5.89 23.51 -2.53
CA ASP A 246 6.23 24.93 -2.39
C ASP A 246 5.81 25.50 -1.03
N GLU A 247 4.68 25.07 -0.50
CA GLU A 247 4.20 25.46 0.83
C GLU A 247 5.16 24.95 1.92
N LEU A 248 5.54 23.69 1.84
CA LEU A 248 6.45 23.05 2.79
C LEU A 248 7.84 23.70 2.75
N ARG A 249 8.35 24.07 1.58
CA ARG A 249 9.61 24.82 1.45
C ARG A 249 9.55 26.17 2.15
N ARG A 250 8.41 26.89 2.04
CA ARG A 250 8.23 28.15 2.78
C ARG A 250 8.22 27.92 4.30
N GLN A 251 7.50 26.88 4.77
CA GLN A 251 7.43 26.55 6.19
C GLN A 251 8.79 26.10 6.75
N ALA A 252 9.65 25.49 5.94
CA ALA A 252 10.97 25.01 6.31
C ALA A 252 12.05 26.10 6.22
N TYR A 253 11.72 27.32 5.81
CA TYR A 253 12.72 28.39 5.65
C TYR A 253 13.50 28.63 6.96
N GLY A 254 14.83 28.65 6.86
CA GLY A 254 15.74 28.81 8.01
C GLY A 254 15.91 27.57 8.89
N LEU A 255 15.29 26.44 8.55
CA LEU A 255 15.45 25.17 9.25
C LEU A 255 16.36 24.19 8.47
N PRO A 256 17.04 23.26 9.15
CA PRO A 256 17.88 22.23 8.52
C PRO A 256 17.05 21.14 7.85
N VAL A 257 16.29 21.52 6.83
CA VAL A 257 15.40 20.64 6.06
C VAL A 257 15.84 20.58 4.61
N VAL A 258 15.96 19.38 4.07
CA VAL A 258 16.30 19.12 2.66
C VAL A 258 15.14 18.44 1.96
N PHE A 259 14.77 18.94 0.79
CA PHE A 259 13.81 18.34 -0.11
C PHE A 259 14.55 17.70 -1.29
N THR A 260 14.58 16.39 -1.37
CA THR A 260 15.25 15.68 -2.47
C THR A 260 14.38 15.58 -3.73
N GLY A 261 13.07 15.87 -3.60
CA GLY A 261 12.11 15.45 -4.60
C GLY A 261 11.91 13.92 -4.59
N HIS A 262 11.36 13.40 -5.68
CA HIS A 262 11.21 11.96 -5.84
C HIS A 262 12.58 11.30 -6.09
N LEU A 263 13.01 10.45 -5.19
CA LEU A 263 14.20 9.62 -5.39
C LEU A 263 13.82 8.44 -6.29
N ALA A 264 14.28 8.51 -7.55
CA ALA A 264 14.01 7.46 -8.55
C ALA A 264 14.93 6.25 -8.34
N ASP A 265 16.15 6.49 -7.86
CA ASP A 265 17.09 5.44 -7.50
C ASP A 265 16.71 4.86 -6.14
N ARG A 266 16.40 3.56 -6.14
CA ARG A 266 16.04 2.83 -4.91
C ARG A 266 17.21 2.64 -3.97
N ASP A 267 18.43 2.60 -4.49
CA ASP A 267 19.64 2.49 -3.67
C ASP A 267 19.89 3.78 -2.88
N ASP A 268 19.71 4.95 -3.49
CA ASP A 268 19.77 6.24 -2.80
C ASP A 268 18.74 6.35 -1.68
N LEU A 269 17.53 5.87 -1.92
CA LEU A 269 16.47 5.84 -0.91
C LEU A 269 16.82 4.86 0.23
N ALA A 270 17.34 3.68 -0.10
CA ALA A 270 17.72 2.67 0.89
C ALA A 270 18.90 3.16 1.77
N ASP A 271 19.89 3.82 1.18
CA ASP A 271 21.01 4.43 1.91
C ASP A 271 20.53 5.55 2.85
N LEU A 272 19.60 6.40 2.37
CA LEU A 272 19.00 7.44 3.20
C LEU A 272 18.22 6.84 4.38
N LEU A 273 17.37 5.84 4.11
CA LEU A 273 16.58 5.19 5.15
C LEU A 273 17.47 4.50 6.18
N ALA A 274 18.50 3.76 5.75
CA ALA A 274 19.41 3.08 6.66
C ALA A 274 20.26 4.05 7.50
N ALA A 275 20.66 5.18 6.93
CA ALA A 275 21.42 6.22 7.61
C ALA A 275 20.60 7.03 8.63
N ALA A 276 19.28 7.06 8.52
CA ALA A 276 18.41 7.85 9.39
C ALA A 276 18.30 7.26 10.80
N ASP A 277 18.05 8.12 11.78
CA ASP A 277 17.80 7.71 13.18
C ASP A 277 16.34 7.40 13.41
N VAL A 278 15.43 8.16 12.77
CA VAL A 278 13.96 7.98 12.87
C VAL A 278 13.30 8.30 11.54
N ALA A 279 12.39 7.46 11.12
CA ALA A 279 11.51 7.75 9.99
C ALA A 279 10.13 8.24 10.49
N ILE A 280 9.66 9.36 9.94
CA ILE A 280 8.42 10.01 10.33
C ILE A 280 7.34 9.66 9.30
N CYS A 281 6.28 8.99 9.76
CA CYS A 281 5.16 8.54 8.93
C CYS A 281 3.83 9.10 9.48
N PRO A 282 3.56 10.40 9.29
CA PRO A 282 2.50 11.10 10.01
C PRO A 282 1.11 10.95 9.41
N GLY A 283 0.98 10.31 8.23
CA GLY A 283 -0.28 10.13 7.53
C GLY A 283 -1.29 9.30 8.33
N PRO A 284 -2.45 9.87 8.73
CA PRO A 284 -3.42 9.17 9.58
C PRO A 284 -4.27 8.13 8.83
N HIS A 285 -4.11 8.02 7.53
CA HIS A 285 -4.94 7.16 6.68
C HIS A 285 -4.13 6.07 5.97
N GLU A 286 -2.88 5.82 6.45
CA GLU A 286 -2.08 4.72 5.90
C GLU A 286 -2.75 3.38 6.16
N THR A 287 -2.97 2.61 5.10
CA THR A 287 -3.57 1.28 5.16
C THR A 287 -2.54 0.16 5.28
N PHE A 288 -1.30 0.40 4.83
CA PHE A 288 -0.16 -0.49 4.98
C PHE A 288 1.13 0.29 5.25
N GLY A 289 1.44 1.30 4.41
CA GLY A 289 2.60 2.17 4.59
C GLY A 289 3.90 1.56 4.11
N LEU A 290 4.02 1.24 2.81
CA LEU A 290 5.25 0.65 2.23
C LEU A 290 6.51 1.43 2.60
N SER A 291 6.48 2.77 2.59
CA SER A 291 7.65 3.58 2.97
C SER A 291 8.05 3.41 4.44
N ALA A 292 7.10 3.16 5.33
CA ALA A 292 7.40 2.82 6.72
C ALA A 292 8.02 1.42 6.82
N MET A 293 7.52 0.45 6.06
CA MET A 293 8.10 -0.89 5.99
C MET A 293 9.51 -0.88 5.40
N GLU A 294 9.79 -0.03 4.40
CA GLU A 294 11.11 0.18 3.82
C GLU A 294 12.09 0.77 4.86
N ALA A 295 11.62 1.71 5.69
CA ALA A 295 12.41 2.24 6.81
C ALA A 295 12.70 1.14 7.86
N LEU A 296 11.69 0.40 8.28
CA LEU A 296 11.85 -0.73 9.22
C LEU A 296 12.81 -1.80 8.66
N ALA A 297 12.71 -2.14 7.38
CA ALA A 297 13.60 -3.09 6.72
C ALA A 297 15.06 -2.61 6.70
N SER A 298 15.27 -1.29 6.62
CA SER A 298 16.58 -0.63 6.72
C SER A 298 17.09 -0.53 8.18
N GLY A 299 16.35 -1.05 9.16
CA GLY A 299 16.68 -0.97 10.58
C GLY A 299 16.36 0.39 11.20
N THR A 300 15.57 1.23 10.55
CA THR A 300 15.22 2.55 11.04
C THR A 300 13.86 2.53 11.68
N PRO A 301 13.75 2.88 12.98
CA PRO A 301 12.48 2.93 13.71
C PRO A 301 11.57 4.02 13.17
N ILE A 302 10.26 3.81 13.36
CA ILE A 302 9.23 4.70 12.83
C ILE A 302 8.48 5.44 13.95
N VAL A 303 8.11 6.69 13.69
CA VAL A 303 7.10 7.42 14.45
C VAL A 303 5.90 7.67 13.54
N VAL A 304 4.73 7.17 13.94
CA VAL A 304 3.55 7.04 13.09
C VAL A 304 2.33 7.72 13.70
N SER A 305 1.34 8.06 12.86
CA SER A 305 0.04 8.47 13.40
C SER A 305 -0.67 7.29 14.08
N ARG A 306 -1.21 7.52 15.28
CA ARG A 306 -2.04 6.51 15.99
C ARG A 306 -3.32 6.14 15.23
N ASN A 307 -3.72 6.94 14.26
CA ASN A 307 -4.93 6.78 13.48
C ASN A 307 -4.67 6.04 12.14
N SER A 308 -3.54 5.37 12.02
CA SER A 308 -3.14 4.59 10.83
C SER A 308 -2.95 3.11 11.16
N ALA A 309 -2.92 2.25 10.14
CA ALA A 309 -2.59 0.84 10.31
C ALA A 309 -1.20 0.62 10.93
N LEU A 310 -0.28 1.58 10.76
CA LEU A 310 1.08 1.49 11.28
C LEU A 310 1.16 1.52 12.82
N ALA A 311 0.12 2.03 13.49
CA ALA A 311 0.06 2.02 14.95
C ALA A 311 0.05 0.57 15.50
N ASP A 312 -0.57 -0.36 14.80
CA ASP A 312 -0.55 -1.78 15.19
C ASP A 312 0.84 -2.40 14.99
N VAL A 313 1.54 -2.02 13.94
CA VAL A 313 2.92 -2.45 13.64
C VAL A 313 3.90 -2.03 14.75
N THR A 314 3.73 -0.83 15.31
CA THR A 314 4.63 -0.34 16.37
C THR A 314 4.50 -1.10 17.70
N ARG A 315 3.47 -1.92 17.89
CA ARG A 315 3.32 -2.78 19.09
C ARG A 315 4.45 -3.78 19.26
N ASP A 316 5.15 -4.13 18.17
CA ASP A 316 6.30 -5.03 18.18
C ASP A 316 7.61 -4.33 18.59
N GLY A 317 7.52 -3.11 19.13
CA GLY A 317 8.68 -2.36 19.65
C GLY A 317 9.59 -1.78 18.56
N CYS A 318 9.07 -1.60 17.34
CA CYS A 318 9.84 -1.07 16.20
C CYS A 318 9.66 0.44 15.98
N GLY A 319 9.01 1.13 16.92
CA GLY A 319 8.71 2.56 16.85
C GLY A 319 7.59 2.93 17.80
N LEU A 320 7.05 4.15 17.67
CA LEU A 320 6.01 4.66 18.55
C LEU A 320 4.86 5.32 17.78
N PRO A 321 3.60 5.10 18.20
CA PRO A 321 2.45 5.84 17.69
C PRO A 321 2.29 7.18 18.42
N ALA A 322 1.95 8.23 17.69
CA ALA A 322 1.72 9.57 18.23
C ALA A 322 0.30 10.08 17.92
N ALA A 323 -0.23 10.93 18.80
CA ALA A 323 -1.43 11.72 18.47
C ALA A 323 -1.10 12.69 17.32
N ASP A 324 -2.11 13.08 16.54
CA ASP A 324 -1.92 13.93 15.37
C ASP A 324 -1.68 15.42 15.74
N THR A 325 -0.63 15.66 16.53
CA THR A 325 -0.12 16.99 16.89
C THR A 325 1.40 17.03 16.82
N GLY A 326 1.99 18.21 16.50
CA GLY A 326 3.44 18.38 16.44
C GLY A 326 4.13 18.04 17.76
N ALA A 327 3.54 18.46 18.88
CA ALA A 327 4.08 18.17 20.21
C ALA A 327 4.12 16.66 20.51
N ALA A 328 3.06 15.91 20.18
CA ALA A 328 3.01 14.48 20.42
C ALA A 328 4.02 13.72 19.54
N PHE A 329 4.15 14.10 18.26
CA PHE A 329 5.15 13.53 17.36
C PHE A 329 6.57 13.86 17.83
N THR A 330 6.85 15.09 18.26
CA THR A 330 8.16 15.48 18.80
C THR A 330 8.51 14.67 20.06
N ALA A 331 7.57 14.48 20.97
CA ALA A 331 7.77 13.66 22.17
C ALA A 331 8.07 12.19 21.80
N ALA A 332 7.33 11.63 20.84
CA ALA A 332 7.56 10.27 20.37
C ALA A 332 8.92 10.13 19.67
N VAL A 333 9.34 11.09 18.84
CA VAL A 333 10.67 11.10 18.21
C VAL A 333 11.78 11.10 19.27
N ARG A 334 11.67 11.94 20.32
CA ARG A 334 12.66 11.96 21.43
C ARG A 334 12.71 10.60 22.12
N ALA A 335 11.58 10.03 22.46
CA ALA A 335 11.53 8.73 23.12
C ALA A 335 12.14 7.61 22.27
N VAL A 336 11.98 7.68 20.93
CA VAL A 336 12.64 6.74 20.01
C VAL A 336 14.15 6.98 19.97
N LEU A 337 14.61 8.23 19.97
CA LEU A 337 16.05 8.56 19.98
C LEU A 337 16.76 8.12 21.27
N ASP A 338 16.03 8.12 22.40
CA ASP A 338 16.55 7.68 23.71
C ASP A 338 16.54 6.15 23.88
N GLY A 339 15.91 5.41 22.97
CA GLY A 339 15.76 3.95 23.05
C GLY A 339 16.58 3.18 22.00
N ASP A 340 16.55 1.85 22.11
CA ASP A 340 17.19 0.93 21.13
C ASP A 340 16.12 0.20 20.32
N TYR A 341 15.73 0.78 19.18
CA TYR A 341 14.67 0.27 18.31
C TYR A 341 15.18 -0.37 17.02
N ARG A 342 16.45 -0.18 16.64
CA ARG A 342 16.97 -0.57 15.31
C ARG A 342 16.81 -2.06 15.02
N ARG A 343 17.18 -2.90 16.00
CA ARG A 343 17.06 -4.36 15.84
C ARG A 343 15.60 -4.79 15.71
N ALA A 344 14.73 -4.26 16.57
CA ALA A 344 13.30 -4.56 16.52
C ALA A 344 12.67 -4.07 15.23
N ALA A 345 13.09 -2.91 14.67
CA ALA A 345 12.64 -2.39 13.39
C ALA A 345 12.88 -3.43 12.27
N ARG A 346 14.10 -3.95 12.13
CA ARG A 346 14.41 -4.97 11.13
C ARG A 346 13.60 -6.25 11.34
N THR A 347 13.55 -6.77 12.57
CA THR A 347 12.79 -7.99 12.89
C THR A 347 11.30 -7.86 12.58
N CYS A 348 10.73 -6.68 12.80
CA CYS A 348 9.34 -6.41 12.44
C CYS A 348 9.14 -6.48 10.92
N ALA A 349 10.01 -5.83 10.13
CA ALA A 349 9.90 -5.84 8.67
C ALA A 349 10.03 -7.26 8.07
N GLU A 350 10.83 -8.14 8.67
CA GLU A 350 11.03 -9.52 8.22
C GLU A 350 9.76 -10.39 8.27
N GLN A 351 8.73 -9.95 9.00
CA GLN A 351 7.42 -10.62 9.01
C GLN A 351 6.61 -10.33 7.73
N TYR A 352 7.00 -9.29 6.96
CA TYR A 352 6.29 -8.78 5.78
C TYR A 352 7.10 -9.04 4.51
N THR A 353 7.03 -10.28 3.99
CA THR A 353 7.75 -10.66 2.77
C THR A 353 6.83 -10.69 1.56
N TRP A 354 7.35 -10.32 0.39
CA TRP A 354 6.62 -10.47 -0.87
C TRP A 354 6.29 -11.93 -1.17
N ASP A 355 7.16 -12.88 -0.82
CA ASP A 355 6.91 -14.30 -0.99
C ASP A 355 5.62 -14.75 -0.29
N ARG A 356 5.44 -14.35 0.97
CA ARG A 356 4.23 -14.67 1.74
C ARG A 356 2.98 -14.02 1.14
N ALA A 357 3.08 -12.75 0.72
CA ALA A 357 1.98 -12.05 0.07
C ALA A 357 1.56 -12.75 -1.23
N VAL A 358 2.53 -13.08 -2.09
CA VAL A 358 2.33 -13.78 -3.37
C VAL A 358 1.72 -15.16 -3.17
N GLU A 359 2.22 -15.97 -2.23
CA GLU A 359 1.69 -17.29 -1.94
C GLU A 359 0.23 -17.24 -1.48
N THR A 360 -0.07 -16.31 -0.57
CA THR A 360 -1.43 -16.12 -0.08
C THR A 360 -2.37 -15.69 -1.21
N MET A 361 -1.95 -14.72 -2.01
CA MET A 361 -2.74 -14.25 -3.16
C MET A 361 -2.97 -15.35 -4.19
N LEU A 362 -1.95 -16.16 -4.51
CA LEU A 362 -2.10 -17.32 -5.41
C LEU A 362 -3.07 -18.35 -4.86
N GLY A 363 -3.09 -18.57 -3.56
CA GLY A 363 -4.11 -19.40 -2.89
C GLY A 363 -5.54 -18.88 -3.14
N LEU A 364 -5.74 -17.58 -3.01
CA LEU A 364 -7.02 -16.92 -3.26
C LEU A 364 -7.42 -16.97 -4.76
N HIS A 365 -6.47 -16.75 -5.67
CA HIS A 365 -6.70 -16.86 -7.12
C HIS A 365 -7.17 -18.26 -7.49
N ARG A 366 -6.56 -19.30 -6.96
CA ARG A 366 -6.98 -20.70 -7.20
C ARG A 366 -8.36 -20.96 -6.65
N ALA A 367 -8.59 -20.63 -5.39
CA ALA A 367 -9.89 -20.86 -4.75
C ALA A 367 -11.04 -20.19 -5.50
N THR A 368 -10.84 -18.95 -5.99
CA THR A 368 -11.85 -18.22 -6.77
C THR A 368 -12.04 -18.81 -8.16
N ALA A 369 -10.96 -19.19 -8.87
CA ALA A 369 -11.01 -19.81 -10.18
C ALA A 369 -11.70 -21.18 -10.14
N ASP A 370 -11.33 -22.04 -9.20
CA ASP A 370 -11.92 -23.38 -9.03
C ASP A 370 -13.40 -23.29 -8.67
N ARG A 371 -13.77 -22.37 -7.77
CA ARG A 371 -15.17 -22.11 -7.44
C ARG A 371 -15.99 -21.74 -8.69
N ARG A 372 -15.42 -20.90 -9.58
CA ARG A 372 -16.11 -20.48 -10.80
C ARG A 372 -16.20 -21.58 -11.83
N ARG A 373 -15.15 -22.39 -12.01
CA ARG A 373 -15.19 -23.59 -12.86
C ARG A 373 -16.26 -24.56 -12.38
N PHE A 374 -16.31 -24.86 -11.08
CA PHE A 374 -17.32 -25.73 -10.49
C PHE A 374 -18.74 -25.24 -10.72
N LEU A 375 -19.00 -23.94 -10.57
CA LEU A 375 -20.32 -23.35 -10.78
C LEU A 375 -20.74 -23.36 -12.25
N ARG A 376 -19.80 -23.20 -13.17
CA ARG A 376 -20.03 -23.26 -14.61
C ARG A 376 -20.36 -24.67 -15.09
N ASP A 377 -19.66 -25.66 -14.55
CA ASP A 377 -19.73 -27.05 -14.99
C ASP A 377 -20.91 -27.81 -14.32
N ARG A 378 -21.66 -27.16 -13.42
CA ARG A 378 -22.87 -27.71 -12.83
C ARG A 378 -24.02 -27.74 -13.86
N PRO A 379 -24.65 -28.89 -14.10
CA PRO A 379 -25.86 -28.96 -14.95
C PRO A 379 -26.98 -28.10 -14.32
N ALA A 380 -27.73 -27.41 -15.15
CA ALA A 380 -28.79 -26.44 -14.80
C ALA A 380 -30.00 -27.02 -14.05
N GLY A 381 -29.83 -28.04 -13.21
CA GLY A 381 -30.94 -28.79 -12.56
C GLY A 381 -30.82 -29.06 -11.06
N GLY A 382 -29.78 -28.62 -10.35
CA GLY A 382 -29.58 -28.96 -8.93
C GLY A 382 -29.53 -27.74 -8.01
N ARG A 383 -30.67 -27.24 -7.53
CA ARG A 383 -30.69 -26.36 -6.34
C ARG A 383 -30.46 -27.24 -5.08
N ALA A 384 -29.21 -27.41 -4.67
CA ALA A 384 -28.90 -27.90 -3.34
C ALA A 384 -28.39 -26.75 -2.49
N ALA A 385 -28.94 -26.62 -1.28
CA ALA A 385 -28.53 -25.62 -0.30
C ALA A 385 -27.03 -25.76 0.02
N VAL A 386 -26.28 -24.71 -0.23
CA VAL A 386 -24.89 -24.64 0.20
C VAL A 386 -24.88 -24.19 1.65
N ALA A 387 -24.51 -25.09 2.56
CA ALA A 387 -24.22 -24.74 3.94
C ALA A 387 -23.01 -23.79 3.98
N PRO A 388 -23.02 -22.78 4.86
CA PRO A 388 -21.89 -21.87 4.97
C PRO A 388 -20.65 -22.64 5.46
N ALA A 389 -19.54 -22.48 4.77
CA ALA A 389 -18.24 -23.00 5.20
C ALA A 389 -17.90 -22.38 6.58
N ARG A 390 -17.69 -23.24 7.56
CA ARG A 390 -17.23 -22.81 8.88
C ARG A 390 -15.81 -22.24 8.72
N SER A 391 -15.64 -20.98 9.08
CA SER A 391 -14.33 -20.35 9.23
C SER A 391 -13.56 -21.05 10.36
N SER A 392 -12.60 -21.89 10.01
CA SER A 392 -11.60 -22.41 10.93
C SER A 392 -10.40 -21.47 10.94
N GLY A 393 -10.40 -20.54 11.84
CA GLY A 393 -9.29 -19.57 11.99
C GLY A 393 -9.37 -18.90 13.35
N ALA A 394 -9.40 -19.71 14.44
CA ALA A 394 -9.15 -19.18 15.76
C ALA A 394 -7.65 -18.95 15.92
N TRP A 395 -7.21 -17.71 15.84
CA TRP A 395 -5.92 -17.31 16.37
C TRP A 395 -6.08 -17.17 17.89
N SER A 396 -5.54 -18.13 18.63
CA SER A 396 -5.47 -18.08 20.07
C SER A 396 -4.51 -16.96 20.49
N THR A 397 -5.04 -15.93 21.12
CA THR A 397 -4.27 -15.03 21.98
C THR A 397 -3.83 -15.82 23.22
N GLN A 398 -2.62 -16.35 23.21
CA GLN A 398 -1.96 -16.73 24.47
C GLN A 398 -1.55 -15.44 25.21
N ARG A 399 -2.30 -15.12 26.27
CA ARG A 399 -1.84 -14.23 27.34
C ARG A 399 -0.75 -14.99 28.12
N ALA A 400 0.46 -14.47 28.11
CA ALA A 400 1.44 -14.77 29.13
C ALA A 400 1.32 -13.69 30.23
N VAL A 401 1.27 -14.15 31.46
CA VAL A 401 1.25 -13.41 32.72
C VAL A 401 2.59 -12.71 32.94
#